data_b803cc0a6116d5ab946bd6698edb4352
#
_entry.id   b803cc0a6116d5ab946bd6698edb4352
#
_cell.length_a   1.000
_cell.length_b   1.000
_cell.length_c   1.000
_cell.angle_alpha   90.00
_cell.angle_beta   90.00
_cell.angle_gamma   90.00
#
_symmetry.space_group_name_H-M   'P 1'
#
loop_
_entity.id
_entity.type
_entity.pdbx_description
1 polymer ?
#
loop_
_entity_poly.entity_id
_entity_poly.type
_entity_poly.pdbx_seq_one_letter_code
_entity_poly.pdbx_strand_id
1 'polypeptide(L)'
;TGVQTCALPISKLNEIRLREFKDPEINTRISQYEMAYRMQTSVPELTDFSNESEKTLQMYGPQVREPGTFAYNCLMARRLVERGTRFVQVMHAGWDQHRSITTELYTQCRDTDQPSAALVRDLKQRGLLEDTIVIWGGEFGRTPFIQGDLGNRPQWGRDHHPYAFTLWMAGGGIKPGITHGSSDDLAMNVANDPVHVHDFQATILKQLGIDHTKLTFKFQGRHFRLTDRSEEHTSELQSH
;
A
#
# COMPACT_ATOMS: atom_id res chain seq x y z
N THR A 1 23.13 -12.75 -23.32
CA THR A 1 24.41 -13.48 -23.08
C THR A 1 25.57 -12.54 -22.75
N GLY A 2 25.62 -11.31 -23.26
CA GLY A 2 26.71 -10.37 -22.99
C GLY A 2 26.72 -9.73 -21.59
N VAL A 3 25.58 -9.65 -20.92
CA VAL A 3 25.45 -8.97 -19.61
C VAL A 3 25.85 -9.91 -18.45
N GLN A 4 25.69 -11.22 -18.59
CA GLN A 4 26.15 -12.19 -17.60
C GLN A 4 27.69 -12.22 -17.50
N THR A 5 28.41 -11.88 -18.58
CA THR A 5 29.87 -11.93 -18.63
C THR A 5 30.53 -10.76 -17.88
N CYS A 6 29.83 -9.63 -17.68
CA CYS A 6 30.38 -8.47 -16.95
C CYS A 6 30.12 -8.53 -15.43
N ALA A 7 29.06 -9.20 -14.96
CA ALA A 7 28.72 -9.26 -13.55
C ALA A 7 29.75 -10.07 -12.73
N LEU A 8 30.26 -11.18 -13.28
CA LEU A 8 31.26 -12.03 -12.62
C LEU A 8 32.61 -11.34 -12.37
N PRO A 9 33.21 -10.60 -13.32
CA PRO A 9 34.44 -9.83 -13.06
C PRO A 9 34.26 -8.73 -12.02
N ILE A 10 33.12 -8.03 -12.02
CA ILE A 10 32.81 -6.95 -11.07
C ILE A 10 32.64 -7.50 -9.66
N SER A 11 31.94 -8.62 -9.50
CA SER A 11 31.79 -9.32 -8.22
C SER A 11 33.16 -9.73 -7.65
N LYS A 12 34.01 -10.34 -8.45
CA LYS A 12 35.37 -10.74 -8.05
C LYS A 12 36.25 -9.52 -7.67
N LEU A 13 36.14 -8.42 -8.38
CA LEU A 13 36.87 -7.18 -8.06
C LEU A 13 36.41 -6.58 -6.73
N ASN A 14 35.11 -6.61 -6.47
CA ASN A 14 34.54 -6.15 -5.22
C ASN A 14 34.91 -7.05 -4.04
N GLU A 15 34.99 -8.38 -4.24
CA GLU A 15 35.47 -9.32 -3.23
C GLU A 15 36.95 -9.07 -2.85
N ILE A 16 37.79 -8.74 -3.86
CA ILE A 16 39.19 -8.37 -3.59
C ILE A 16 39.24 -7.10 -2.73
N ARG A 17 38.48 -6.06 -3.09
CA ARG A 17 38.42 -4.84 -2.30
C ARG A 17 37.87 -5.07 -0.90
N LEU A 18 36.85 -5.92 -0.72
CA LEU A 18 36.31 -6.28 0.56
C LEU A 18 37.37 -6.93 1.47
N ARG A 19 38.22 -7.82 0.90
CA ARG A 19 39.34 -8.46 1.65
C ARG A 19 40.40 -7.46 2.05
N GLU A 20 40.64 -6.46 1.19
CA GLU A 20 41.68 -5.45 1.40
C GLU A 20 41.27 -4.37 2.42
N PHE A 21 40.06 -3.86 2.30
CA PHE A 21 39.56 -2.76 3.13
C PHE A 21 38.72 -3.17 4.33
N LYS A 22 38.22 -4.42 4.38
CA LYS A 22 37.35 -4.99 5.45
C LYS A 22 36.16 -4.10 5.85
N ASP A 23 35.67 -3.29 4.88
CA ASP A 23 34.56 -2.37 5.11
C ASP A 23 33.22 -3.10 4.86
N PRO A 24 32.34 -3.26 5.88
CA PRO A 24 31.03 -3.92 5.73
C PRO A 24 30.10 -3.22 4.74
N GLU A 25 30.27 -1.91 4.50
CA GLU A 25 29.46 -1.17 3.52
C GLU A 25 29.65 -1.70 2.10
N ILE A 26 30.81 -2.27 1.77
CA ILE A 26 31.07 -2.83 0.44
C ILE A 26 30.09 -3.97 0.16
N ASN A 27 29.83 -4.86 1.11
CA ASN A 27 28.87 -5.95 0.95
C ASN A 27 27.43 -5.43 0.78
N THR A 28 27.07 -4.40 1.52
CA THR A 28 25.75 -3.76 1.41
C THR A 28 25.57 -3.16 0.00
N ARG A 29 26.56 -2.48 -0.52
CA ARG A 29 26.54 -1.91 -1.88
C ARG A 29 26.50 -2.97 -2.96
N ILE A 30 27.29 -4.05 -2.83
CA ILE A 30 27.24 -5.19 -3.77
C ILE A 30 25.81 -5.77 -3.82
N SER A 31 25.22 -6.04 -2.66
CA SER A 31 23.86 -6.58 -2.58
C SER A 31 22.81 -5.62 -3.17
N GLN A 32 22.98 -4.31 -2.99
CA GLN A 32 22.11 -3.30 -3.60
C GLN A 32 22.22 -3.28 -5.14
N TYR A 33 23.44 -3.36 -5.68
CA TYR A 33 23.64 -3.41 -7.14
C TYR A 33 23.14 -4.72 -7.76
N GLU A 34 23.32 -5.84 -7.08
CA GLU A 34 22.78 -7.14 -7.53
C GLU A 34 21.24 -7.11 -7.52
N MET A 35 20.66 -6.52 -6.49
CA MET A 35 19.21 -6.34 -6.40
C MET A 35 18.71 -5.45 -7.53
N ALA A 36 19.34 -4.29 -7.75
CA ALA A 36 18.98 -3.37 -8.84
C ALA A 36 19.08 -4.05 -10.22
N TYR A 37 20.11 -4.85 -10.44
CA TYR A 37 20.28 -5.62 -11.68
C TYR A 37 19.17 -6.67 -11.86
N ARG A 38 18.86 -7.44 -10.82
CA ARG A 38 17.74 -8.41 -10.84
C ARG A 38 16.40 -7.72 -11.12
N MET A 39 16.17 -6.55 -10.52
CA MET A 39 14.99 -5.76 -10.79
C MET A 39 14.91 -5.34 -12.27
N GLN A 40 16.00 -4.80 -12.83
CA GLN A 40 16.03 -4.39 -14.24
C GLN A 40 15.78 -5.55 -15.22
N THR A 41 16.28 -6.72 -14.94
CA THR A 41 16.06 -7.90 -15.81
C THR A 41 14.67 -8.50 -15.67
N SER A 42 14.00 -8.32 -14.53
CA SER A 42 12.65 -8.83 -14.28
C SER A 42 11.52 -7.88 -14.73
N VAL A 43 11.82 -6.58 -14.95
CA VAL A 43 10.81 -5.59 -15.35
C VAL A 43 10.09 -5.93 -16.66
N PRO A 44 10.76 -6.35 -17.76
CA PRO A 44 10.07 -6.70 -18.99
C PRO A 44 9.03 -7.81 -18.79
N GLU A 45 9.38 -8.88 -18.05
CA GLU A 45 8.45 -9.98 -17.76
C GLU A 45 7.30 -9.52 -16.85
N LEU A 46 7.57 -8.62 -15.91
CA LEU A 46 6.57 -8.09 -15.00
C LEU A 46 5.52 -7.27 -15.74
N THR A 47 5.95 -6.45 -16.71
CA THR A 47 5.09 -5.54 -17.49
C THR A 47 4.42 -6.21 -18.68
N ASP A 48 4.85 -7.38 -19.09
CA ASP A 48 4.24 -8.16 -20.16
C ASP A 48 3.00 -8.91 -19.64
N PHE A 49 1.82 -8.43 -20.01
CA PHE A 49 0.53 -9.04 -19.66
C PHE A 49 0.03 -10.06 -20.69
N SER A 50 0.82 -10.42 -21.69
CA SER A 50 0.44 -11.39 -22.75
C SER A 50 0.05 -12.76 -22.18
N ASN A 51 0.62 -13.14 -21.04
CA ASN A 51 0.35 -14.40 -20.35
C ASN A 51 -0.86 -14.34 -19.40
N GLU A 52 -1.49 -13.20 -19.24
CA GLU A 52 -2.70 -13.08 -18.43
C GLU A 52 -3.94 -13.52 -19.23
N SER A 53 -4.84 -14.27 -18.58
CA SER A 53 -6.08 -14.65 -19.24
C SER A 53 -6.96 -13.44 -19.52
N GLU A 54 -7.72 -13.49 -20.62
CA GLU A 54 -8.70 -12.43 -20.94
C GLU A 54 -9.70 -12.22 -19.78
N LYS A 55 -10.09 -13.29 -19.09
CA LYS A 55 -10.94 -13.23 -17.92
C LYS A 55 -10.31 -12.42 -16.78
N THR A 56 -9.02 -12.59 -16.53
CA THR A 56 -8.27 -11.80 -15.53
C THR A 56 -8.23 -10.34 -15.94
N LEU A 57 -7.88 -10.04 -17.18
CA LEU A 57 -7.81 -8.67 -17.67
C LEU A 57 -9.16 -7.95 -17.59
N GLN A 58 -10.25 -8.60 -18.01
CA GLN A 58 -11.60 -8.06 -17.92
C GLN A 58 -12.04 -7.78 -16.47
N MET A 59 -11.58 -8.58 -15.52
CA MET A 59 -11.89 -8.39 -14.09
C MET A 59 -11.31 -7.07 -13.58
N TYR A 60 -10.09 -6.68 -13.99
CA TYR A 60 -9.47 -5.41 -13.63
C TYR A 60 -10.06 -4.20 -14.38
N GLY A 61 -10.75 -4.42 -15.48
CA GLY A 61 -11.44 -3.39 -16.24
C GLY A 61 -10.75 -2.98 -17.54
N PRO A 62 -11.39 -2.12 -18.34
CA PRO A 62 -10.96 -1.85 -19.71
C PRO A 62 -9.59 -1.18 -19.82
N GLN A 63 -9.19 -0.42 -18.81
CA GLN A 63 -7.93 0.32 -18.79
C GLN A 63 -6.73 -0.51 -18.29
N VAL A 64 -6.91 -1.79 -17.96
CA VAL A 64 -5.84 -2.64 -17.39
C VAL A 64 -4.61 -2.76 -18.27
N ARG A 65 -4.74 -2.58 -19.58
CA ARG A 65 -3.62 -2.63 -20.54
C ARG A 65 -2.95 -1.28 -20.78
N GLU A 66 -3.48 -0.21 -20.21
CA GLU A 66 -2.96 1.15 -20.38
C GLU A 66 -1.99 1.48 -19.24
N PRO A 67 -0.67 1.59 -19.52
CA PRO A 67 0.33 1.91 -18.49
C PRO A 67 0.01 3.21 -17.77
N GLY A 68 0.15 3.20 -16.43
CA GLY A 68 -0.08 4.37 -15.59
C GLY A 68 -1.52 4.50 -15.09
N THR A 69 -2.48 3.72 -15.59
CA THR A 69 -3.84 3.69 -15.04
C THR A 69 -3.86 2.91 -13.70
N PHE A 70 -4.86 3.19 -12.87
CA PHE A 70 -5.01 2.49 -11.61
C PHE A 70 -5.24 0.99 -11.81
N ALA A 71 -6.00 0.61 -12.82
CA ALA A 71 -6.24 -0.78 -13.21
C ALA A 71 -4.95 -1.52 -13.58
N TYR A 72 -4.10 -0.88 -14.41
CA TYR A 72 -2.78 -1.40 -14.75
C TYR A 72 -1.91 -1.59 -13.50
N ASN A 73 -1.89 -0.58 -12.61
CA ASN A 73 -1.09 -0.60 -11.40
C ASN A 73 -1.57 -1.66 -10.39
N CYS A 74 -2.88 -1.91 -10.28
CA CYS A 74 -3.44 -2.98 -9.45
C CYS A 74 -3.03 -4.38 -9.97
N LEU A 75 -3.10 -4.63 -11.27
CA LEU A 75 -2.62 -5.89 -11.85
C LEU A 75 -1.10 -6.04 -11.64
N MET A 76 -0.34 -4.96 -11.82
CA MET A 76 1.09 -4.94 -11.54
C MET A 76 1.40 -5.27 -10.07
N ALA A 77 0.64 -4.71 -9.13
CA ALA A 77 0.77 -4.98 -7.70
C ALA A 77 0.60 -6.47 -7.39
N ARG A 78 -0.43 -7.13 -7.96
CA ARG A 78 -0.64 -8.57 -7.82
C ARG A 78 0.56 -9.36 -8.35
N ARG A 79 1.08 -9.02 -9.53
CA ARG A 79 2.24 -9.68 -10.15
C ARG A 79 3.54 -9.49 -9.34
N LEU A 80 3.70 -8.35 -8.70
CA LEU A 80 4.81 -8.08 -7.77
C LEU A 80 4.72 -8.97 -6.53
N VAL A 81 3.54 -9.09 -5.94
CA VAL A 81 3.29 -9.96 -4.79
C VAL A 81 3.57 -11.42 -5.14
N GLU A 82 3.09 -11.92 -6.29
CA GLU A 82 3.39 -13.27 -6.78
C GLU A 82 4.90 -13.56 -6.88
N ARG A 83 5.69 -12.53 -7.13
CA ARG A 83 7.16 -12.64 -7.22
C ARG A 83 7.88 -12.41 -5.89
N GLY A 84 7.12 -12.33 -4.79
CA GLY A 84 7.66 -12.19 -3.45
C GLY A 84 8.02 -10.76 -3.02
N THR A 85 7.52 -9.74 -3.72
CA THR A 85 7.63 -8.35 -3.24
C THR A 85 6.77 -8.19 -1.99
N ARG A 86 7.40 -7.86 -0.87
CA ARG A 86 6.74 -7.83 0.44
C ARG A 86 5.90 -6.60 0.70
N PHE A 87 6.22 -5.49 0.06
CA PHE A 87 5.49 -4.23 0.21
C PHE A 87 5.28 -3.58 -1.16
N VAL A 88 4.03 -3.32 -1.50
CA VAL A 88 3.64 -2.66 -2.75
C VAL A 88 2.68 -1.54 -2.39
N GLN A 89 2.97 -0.34 -2.85
CA GLN A 89 2.09 0.82 -2.70
C GLN A 89 1.58 1.24 -4.06
N VAL A 90 0.26 1.26 -4.22
CA VAL A 90 -0.43 1.77 -5.41
C VAL A 90 -1.00 3.14 -5.07
N MET A 91 -0.56 4.15 -5.80
CA MET A 91 -1.02 5.53 -5.60
C MET A 91 -2.07 5.89 -6.67
N HIS A 92 -3.12 6.56 -6.23
CA HIS A 92 -4.12 7.17 -7.12
C HIS A 92 -4.35 8.63 -6.69
N ALA A 93 -4.07 9.56 -7.60
CA ALA A 93 -4.23 10.99 -7.33
C ALA A 93 -5.66 11.47 -7.62
N GLY A 94 -5.98 12.68 -7.17
CA GLY A 94 -7.22 13.35 -7.53
C GLY A 94 -8.34 13.25 -6.48
N TRP A 95 -8.04 12.89 -5.24
CA TRP A 95 -9.01 12.81 -4.14
C TRP A 95 -9.12 14.10 -3.31
N ASP A 96 -8.41 15.16 -3.70
CA ASP A 96 -8.38 16.44 -3.00
C ASP A 96 -9.43 17.43 -3.54
N GLN A 97 -10.70 17.04 -3.47
CA GLN A 97 -11.82 17.80 -4.05
C GLN A 97 -12.28 18.93 -3.14
N HIS A 98 -11.54 20.02 -3.12
CA HIS A 98 -11.95 21.29 -2.50
C HIS A 98 -13.02 22.04 -3.30
N ARG A 99 -13.32 21.58 -4.52
CA ARG A 99 -14.37 22.06 -5.44
C ARG A 99 -14.74 20.97 -6.42
N SER A 100 -15.82 21.16 -7.16
CA SER A 100 -16.29 20.26 -8.23
C SER A 100 -16.48 18.79 -7.80
N ILE A 101 -16.70 18.55 -6.50
CA ILE A 101 -16.78 17.21 -5.91
C ILE A 101 -17.84 16.34 -6.59
N THR A 102 -18.94 16.94 -7.03
CA THR A 102 -20.06 16.22 -7.65
C THR A 102 -19.70 15.54 -8.98
N THR A 103 -18.66 16.01 -9.65
CA THR A 103 -18.16 15.44 -10.91
C THR A 103 -16.85 14.68 -10.72
N GLU A 104 -15.91 15.25 -9.99
CA GLU A 104 -14.59 14.67 -9.80
C GLU A 104 -14.63 13.39 -8.97
N LEU A 105 -15.42 13.33 -7.90
CA LEU A 105 -15.55 12.14 -7.07
C LEU A 105 -16.06 10.94 -7.87
N TYR A 106 -17.03 11.16 -8.76
CA TYR A 106 -17.54 10.11 -9.64
C TYR A 106 -16.42 9.51 -10.52
N THR A 107 -15.57 10.35 -11.07
CA THR A 107 -14.42 9.90 -11.87
C THR A 107 -13.45 9.08 -11.04
N GLN A 108 -13.10 9.54 -9.84
CA GLN A 108 -12.19 8.82 -8.94
C GLN A 108 -12.75 7.44 -8.55
N CYS A 109 -14.02 7.38 -8.16
CA CYS A 109 -14.67 6.12 -7.83
C CYS A 109 -14.69 5.16 -9.02
N ARG A 110 -15.09 5.64 -10.19
CA ARG A 110 -15.11 4.82 -11.42
C ARG A 110 -13.74 4.22 -11.75
N ASP A 111 -12.68 4.99 -11.57
CA ASP A 111 -11.34 4.57 -11.92
C ASP A 111 -10.76 3.58 -10.89
N THR A 112 -11.24 3.59 -9.64
CA THR A 112 -10.68 2.77 -8.55
C THR A 112 -11.55 1.58 -8.12
N ASP A 113 -12.87 1.63 -8.23
CA ASP A 113 -13.78 0.62 -7.68
C ASP A 113 -13.51 -0.78 -8.24
N GLN A 114 -13.61 -0.92 -9.56
CA GLN A 114 -13.47 -2.21 -10.22
C GLN A 114 -12.06 -2.81 -10.02
N PRO A 115 -10.96 -2.06 -10.23
CA PRO A 115 -9.62 -2.60 -10.03
C PRO A 115 -9.30 -2.96 -8.58
N SER A 116 -9.81 -2.21 -7.60
CA SER A 116 -9.64 -2.55 -6.17
C SER A 116 -10.32 -3.87 -5.83
N ALA A 117 -11.56 -4.05 -6.27
CA ALA A 117 -12.31 -5.30 -6.09
C ALA A 117 -11.64 -6.46 -6.83
N ALA A 118 -11.12 -6.21 -8.03
CA ALA A 118 -10.38 -7.19 -8.83
C ALA A 118 -9.12 -7.67 -8.13
N LEU A 119 -8.34 -6.74 -7.58
CA LEU A 119 -7.09 -7.06 -6.86
C LEU A 119 -7.36 -8.04 -5.72
N VAL A 120 -8.33 -7.75 -4.85
CA VAL A 120 -8.68 -8.63 -3.72
C VAL A 120 -9.18 -9.99 -4.22
N ARG A 121 -10.03 -10.01 -5.25
CA ARG A 121 -10.57 -11.24 -5.84
C ARG A 121 -9.49 -12.09 -6.50
N ASP A 122 -8.57 -11.49 -7.24
CA ASP A 122 -7.48 -12.18 -7.92
C ASP A 122 -6.49 -12.79 -6.92
N LEU A 123 -6.09 -12.04 -5.89
CA LEU A 123 -5.27 -12.54 -4.80
C LEU A 123 -5.95 -13.73 -4.10
N LYS A 124 -7.27 -13.65 -3.85
CA LYS A 124 -8.03 -14.75 -3.25
C LYS A 124 -8.06 -15.99 -4.14
N GLN A 125 -8.34 -15.82 -5.44
CA GLN A 125 -8.40 -16.94 -6.40
C GLN A 125 -7.06 -17.67 -6.55
N ARG A 126 -5.95 -16.96 -6.33
CA ARG A 126 -4.58 -17.49 -6.41
C ARG A 126 -4.06 -18.04 -5.07
N GLY A 127 -4.85 -17.98 -4.00
CA GLY A 127 -4.41 -18.38 -2.66
C GLY A 127 -3.38 -17.43 -2.03
N LEU A 128 -3.21 -16.21 -2.59
CA LEU A 128 -2.24 -15.23 -2.09
C LEU A 128 -2.82 -14.32 -1.00
N LEU A 129 -4.16 -14.23 -0.91
CA LEU A 129 -4.82 -13.30 0.02
C LEU A 129 -4.62 -13.70 1.48
N GLU A 130 -4.37 -14.97 1.76
CA GLU A 130 -4.13 -15.46 3.13
C GLU A 130 -2.84 -14.89 3.71
N ASP A 131 -1.82 -14.68 2.86
CA ASP A 131 -0.52 -14.15 3.24
C ASP A 131 -0.30 -12.70 2.80
N THR A 132 -1.35 -12.03 2.32
CA THR A 132 -1.26 -10.66 1.81
C THR A 132 -2.33 -9.79 2.45
N ILE A 133 -1.92 -8.70 3.11
CA ILE A 133 -2.84 -7.68 3.60
C ILE A 133 -3.03 -6.65 2.50
N VAL A 134 -4.26 -6.44 2.08
CA VAL A 134 -4.66 -5.33 1.20
C VAL A 134 -5.28 -4.25 2.05
N ILE A 135 -4.75 -3.03 1.97
CA ILE A 135 -5.24 -1.86 2.69
C ILE A 135 -5.64 -0.81 1.67
N TRP A 136 -6.82 -0.24 1.82
CA TRP A 136 -7.30 0.85 1.01
C TRP A 136 -7.75 2.01 1.89
N GLY A 137 -7.35 3.21 1.55
CA GLY A 137 -7.76 4.42 2.27
C GLY A 137 -7.02 5.65 1.80
N GLY A 138 -7.41 6.78 2.33
CA GLY A 138 -6.70 8.05 2.24
C GLY A 138 -5.88 8.33 3.50
N GLU A 139 -5.19 9.46 3.51
CA GLU A 139 -4.38 9.93 4.63
C GLU A 139 -5.25 10.45 5.81
N PHE A 140 -6.45 10.98 5.51
CA PHE A 140 -7.46 11.43 6.46
C PHE A 140 -8.83 11.49 5.77
N GLY A 141 -9.87 11.95 6.48
CA GLY A 141 -11.22 12.10 5.96
C GLY A 141 -11.49 13.47 5.34
N ARG A 142 -12.75 13.68 5.00
CA ARG A 142 -13.27 14.94 4.47
C ARG A 142 -14.42 15.43 5.33
N THR A 143 -14.57 16.75 5.42
CA THR A 143 -15.65 17.36 6.22
C THR A 143 -17.02 16.84 5.77
N PRO A 144 -17.95 16.56 6.70
CA PRO A 144 -19.32 16.18 6.36
C PRO A 144 -20.15 17.32 5.78
N PHE A 145 -19.67 18.54 5.89
CA PHE A 145 -20.29 19.74 5.35
C PHE A 145 -19.53 20.26 4.13
N ILE A 146 -20.20 21.13 3.38
CA ILE A 146 -19.69 21.67 2.11
C ILE A 146 -18.65 22.76 2.38
N GLN A 147 -17.60 22.76 1.58
CA GLN A 147 -16.71 23.88 1.35
C GLN A 147 -17.16 24.61 0.08
N GLY A 148 -17.22 25.95 0.15
CA GLY A 148 -17.58 26.80 -0.98
C GLY A 148 -18.92 27.52 -0.82
N ASP A 149 -19.33 28.20 -1.88
CA ASP A 149 -20.59 28.94 -1.90
C ASP A 149 -21.81 28.00 -2.02
N LEU A 150 -22.72 28.05 -1.06
CA LEU A 150 -23.92 27.22 -1.02
C LEU A 150 -24.83 27.45 -2.25
N GLY A 151 -24.80 28.63 -2.85
CA GLY A 151 -25.56 28.98 -4.06
C GLY A 151 -24.95 28.41 -5.34
N ASN A 152 -23.69 27.93 -5.30
CA ASN A 152 -22.96 27.49 -6.49
C ASN A 152 -22.56 26.02 -6.42
N ARG A 153 -23.53 25.13 -6.59
CA ARG A 153 -23.33 23.67 -6.52
C ARG A 153 -22.15 23.12 -7.34
N PRO A 154 -21.85 23.58 -8.56
CA PRO A 154 -20.67 23.16 -9.31
C PRO A 154 -19.34 23.43 -8.62
N GLN A 155 -19.28 24.39 -7.70
CA GLN A 155 -18.09 24.75 -6.94
C GLN A 155 -18.02 24.08 -5.54
N TRP A 156 -18.97 23.21 -5.21
CA TRP A 156 -18.94 22.52 -3.94
C TRP A 156 -17.76 21.58 -3.83
N GLY A 157 -17.13 21.59 -2.68
CA GLY A 157 -16.07 20.70 -2.28
C GLY A 157 -16.20 20.29 -0.83
N ARG A 158 -15.20 19.61 -0.32
CA ARG A 158 -15.05 19.25 1.10
C ARG A 158 -13.63 19.51 1.53
N ASP A 159 -13.46 20.02 2.73
CA ASP A 159 -12.15 20.27 3.32
C ASP A 159 -11.61 19.02 4.02
N HIS A 160 -10.37 19.07 4.45
CA HIS A 160 -9.69 18.03 5.22
C HIS A 160 -10.34 17.84 6.58
N HIS A 161 -10.48 16.59 7.00
CA HIS A 161 -11.06 16.25 8.29
C HIS A 161 -10.34 15.07 8.94
N PRO A 162 -9.33 15.33 9.79
CA PRO A 162 -8.51 14.27 10.35
C PRO A 162 -9.16 13.49 11.50
N TYR A 163 -10.30 13.96 12.03
CA TYR A 163 -10.91 13.43 13.25
C TYR A 163 -11.83 12.23 13.02
N ALA A 164 -12.28 12.01 11.79
CA ALA A 164 -13.10 10.85 11.46
C ALA A 164 -12.89 10.45 9.98
N PHE A 165 -12.45 9.22 9.75
CA PHE A 165 -12.29 8.64 8.42
C PHE A 165 -12.33 7.12 8.46
N THR A 166 -12.53 6.50 7.33
CA THR A 166 -12.65 5.05 7.19
C THR A 166 -11.55 4.50 6.30
N LEU A 167 -10.98 3.39 6.73
CA LEU A 167 -10.10 2.54 5.94
C LEU A 167 -10.76 1.16 5.80
N TRP A 168 -10.43 0.38 4.78
CA TRP A 168 -10.76 -1.03 4.78
C TRP A 168 -9.51 -1.90 4.57
N MET A 169 -9.57 -3.11 5.09
CA MET A 169 -8.51 -4.10 4.98
C MET A 169 -9.09 -5.44 4.55
N ALA A 170 -8.28 -6.22 3.83
CA ALA A 170 -8.63 -7.58 3.43
C ALA A 170 -7.41 -8.49 3.44
N GLY A 171 -7.59 -9.76 3.79
CA GLY A 171 -6.53 -10.78 3.78
C GLY A 171 -5.56 -10.71 4.95
N GLY A 172 -4.49 -11.50 4.89
CA GLY A 172 -3.41 -11.53 5.88
C GLY A 172 -3.86 -11.72 7.33
N GLY A 173 -4.89 -12.56 7.58
CA GLY A 173 -5.42 -12.81 8.91
C GLY A 173 -6.38 -11.74 9.45
N ILE A 174 -6.73 -10.73 8.66
CA ILE A 174 -7.76 -9.74 9.02
C ILE A 174 -9.13 -10.42 9.01
N LYS A 175 -9.91 -10.22 10.09
CA LYS A 175 -11.25 -10.77 10.23
C LYS A 175 -12.19 -10.20 9.16
N PRO A 176 -12.76 -11.04 8.30
CA PRO A 176 -13.61 -10.55 7.21
C PRO A 176 -15.04 -10.22 7.68
N GLY A 177 -15.70 -9.33 6.91
CA GLY A 177 -17.14 -9.08 7.05
C GLY A 177 -17.54 -8.31 8.32
N ILE A 178 -16.61 -7.61 8.95
CA ILE A 178 -16.88 -6.75 10.12
C ILE A 178 -16.77 -5.29 9.76
N THR A 179 -17.50 -4.46 10.48
CA THR A 179 -17.28 -3.03 10.60
C THR A 179 -16.90 -2.76 12.04
N HIS A 180 -15.80 -2.04 12.27
CA HIS A 180 -15.30 -1.68 13.59
C HIS A 180 -15.37 -0.15 13.72
N GLY A 181 -15.97 0.29 14.82
CA GLY A 181 -16.21 1.71 15.08
C GLY A 181 -17.32 2.33 14.26
N SER A 182 -17.78 3.49 14.70
CA SER A 182 -18.74 4.31 13.99
C SER A 182 -18.55 5.79 14.30
N SER A 183 -18.92 6.65 13.35
CA SER A 183 -19.00 8.08 13.56
C SER A 183 -20.28 8.47 14.31
N ASP A 184 -20.31 9.71 14.81
CA ASP A 184 -21.54 10.36 15.26
C ASP A 184 -22.52 10.59 14.08
N ASP A 185 -23.75 10.97 14.40
CA ASP A 185 -24.83 11.17 13.41
C ASP A 185 -24.51 12.23 12.36
N LEU A 186 -23.59 13.15 12.67
CA LEU A 186 -23.15 14.21 11.77
C LEU A 186 -21.82 13.89 11.06
N ALA A 187 -21.24 12.73 11.33
CA ALA A 187 -19.92 12.32 10.84
C ALA A 187 -18.78 13.32 11.17
N MET A 188 -18.92 14.02 12.30
CA MET A 188 -17.91 14.98 12.76
C MET A 188 -16.80 14.33 13.59
N ASN A 189 -17.13 13.27 14.34
CA ASN A 189 -16.17 12.59 15.20
C ASN A 189 -16.43 11.07 15.19
N VAL A 190 -15.46 10.30 15.64
CA VAL A 190 -15.67 8.89 15.95
C VAL A 190 -16.43 8.81 17.28
N ALA A 191 -17.60 8.17 17.29
CA ALA A 191 -18.46 8.04 18.45
C ALA A 191 -18.23 6.74 19.22
N ASN A 192 -17.97 5.63 18.51
CA ASN A 192 -17.77 4.32 19.12
C ASN A 192 -16.51 3.67 18.58
N ASP A 193 -15.85 2.90 19.43
CA ASP A 193 -14.69 2.06 19.12
C ASP A 193 -13.65 2.77 18.24
N PRO A 194 -13.05 3.89 18.72
CA PRO A 194 -12.08 4.64 17.95
C PRO A 194 -10.80 3.83 17.72
N VAL A 195 -10.29 3.85 16.51
CA VAL A 195 -8.98 3.29 16.16
C VAL A 195 -8.02 4.43 15.90
N HIS A 196 -7.03 4.59 16.76
CA HIS A 196 -5.99 5.58 16.54
C HIS A 196 -5.02 5.12 15.44
N VAL A 197 -4.38 6.05 14.74
CA VAL A 197 -3.40 5.71 13.68
C VAL A 197 -2.27 4.81 14.17
N HIS A 198 -1.83 4.95 15.42
CA HIS A 198 -0.82 4.08 16.01
C HIS A 198 -1.34 2.66 16.24
N ASP A 199 -2.62 2.47 16.63
CA ASP A 199 -3.24 1.16 16.81
C ASP A 199 -3.41 0.45 15.46
N PHE A 200 -3.77 1.21 14.43
CA PHE A 200 -3.82 0.71 13.06
C PHE A 200 -2.43 0.22 12.59
N GLN A 201 -1.38 1.01 12.79
CA GLN A 201 0.00 0.61 12.46
C GLN A 201 0.47 -0.59 13.29
N ALA A 202 0.14 -0.63 14.58
CA ALA A 202 0.45 -1.76 15.45
C ALA A 202 -0.24 -3.05 14.96
N THR A 203 -1.48 -2.95 14.50
CA THR A 203 -2.23 -4.06 13.90
C THR A 203 -1.53 -4.61 12.66
N ILE A 204 -1.10 -3.73 11.74
CA ILE A 204 -0.35 -4.13 10.53
C ILE A 204 0.95 -4.85 10.93
N LEU A 205 1.73 -4.26 11.83
CA LEU A 205 3.00 -4.83 12.28
C LEU A 205 2.80 -6.21 12.92
N LYS A 206 1.75 -6.37 13.74
CA LYS A 206 1.43 -7.67 14.34
C LYS A 206 1.08 -8.72 13.30
N GLN A 207 0.27 -8.39 12.30
CA GLN A 207 -0.06 -9.31 11.20
C GLN A 207 1.19 -9.71 10.39
N LEU A 208 2.18 -8.82 10.31
CA LEU A 208 3.49 -9.12 9.71
C LEU A 208 4.42 -9.93 10.66
N GLY A 209 3.95 -10.32 11.84
CA GLY A 209 4.75 -11.06 12.83
C GLY A 209 5.77 -10.19 13.58
N ILE A 210 5.62 -8.87 13.54
CA ILE A 210 6.53 -7.91 14.16
C ILE A 210 5.92 -7.40 15.46
N ASP A 211 6.63 -7.58 16.56
CA ASP A 211 6.28 -6.97 17.83
C ASP A 211 6.63 -5.47 17.80
N HIS A 212 5.61 -4.63 17.66
CA HIS A 212 5.77 -3.19 17.53
C HIS A 212 6.36 -2.54 18.79
N THR A 213 6.26 -3.19 19.97
CA THR A 213 6.80 -2.67 21.22
C THR A 213 8.31 -2.84 21.30
N LYS A 214 8.85 -3.83 20.57
CA LYS A 214 10.29 -4.11 20.47
C LYS A 214 10.95 -3.49 19.23
N LEU A 215 10.15 -3.15 18.21
CA LEU A 215 10.67 -2.51 17.01
C LEU A 215 11.01 -1.06 17.30
N THR A 216 12.29 -0.77 17.44
CA THR A 216 12.79 0.58 17.68
C THR A 216 13.80 0.98 16.62
N PHE A 217 13.91 2.28 16.37
CA PHE A 217 15.01 2.87 15.60
C PHE A 217 15.76 3.89 16.45
N LYS A 218 17.07 3.97 16.25
CA LYS A 218 17.92 4.90 17.00
C LYS A 218 18.11 6.18 16.20
N PHE A 219 17.72 7.31 16.78
CA PHE A 219 17.95 8.63 16.20
C PHE A 219 18.48 9.57 17.27
N GLN A 220 19.56 10.30 16.97
CA GLN A 220 20.24 11.21 17.90
C GLN A 220 20.53 10.60 19.28
N GLY A 221 20.95 9.33 19.32
CA GLY A 221 21.28 8.63 20.55
C GLY A 221 20.09 8.04 21.34
N ARG A 222 18.85 8.36 20.96
CA ARG A 222 17.63 7.87 21.61
C ARG A 222 16.94 6.80 20.77
N HIS A 223 16.35 5.79 21.43
CA HIS A 223 15.52 4.78 20.79
C HIS A 223 14.06 5.25 20.73
N PHE A 224 13.46 5.20 19.54
CA PHE A 224 12.06 5.52 19.28
C PHE A 224 11.33 4.27 18.81
N ARG A 225 10.11 4.07 19.28
CA ARG A 225 9.18 3.08 18.72
C ARG A 225 8.53 3.67 17.46
N LEU A 226 8.15 2.84 16.50
CA LEU A 226 7.37 3.28 15.33
C LEU A 226 5.91 3.59 15.70
N THR A 227 5.41 2.95 16.76
CA THR A 227 4.10 3.21 17.36
C THR A 227 4.33 3.76 18.77
N ASP A 228 4.15 5.05 18.97
CA ASP A 228 4.50 5.73 20.23
C ASP A 228 3.38 5.67 21.29
N ARG A 229 2.60 4.56 21.30
CA ARG A 229 1.51 4.35 22.23
C ARG A 229 1.77 3.16 23.17
N SER A 230 1.32 3.29 24.44
CA SER A 230 1.33 2.20 25.43
C SER A 230 0.36 1.08 25.02
N GLU A 231 0.62 -0.12 25.48
CA GLU A 231 -0.05 -1.38 25.13
C GLU A 231 -1.55 -1.46 25.43
N GLU A 232 -2.13 -0.43 26.03
CA GLU A 232 -3.50 -0.44 26.55
C GLU A 232 -4.61 -0.40 25.47
N HIS A 233 -4.25 -0.22 24.19
CA HIS A 233 -5.19 -0.07 23.08
C HIS A 233 -4.83 -0.91 21.85
N THR A 234 -4.45 -2.17 22.04
CA THR A 234 -4.45 -3.10 20.90
C THR A 234 -5.89 -3.33 20.48
N SER A 235 -6.26 -2.78 19.33
CA SER A 235 -7.61 -2.84 18.82
C SER A 235 -8.09 -4.28 18.59
N GLU A 236 -9.37 -4.54 18.82
CA GLU A 236 -10.05 -5.81 18.55
C GLU A 236 -10.09 -6.21 17.06
N LEU A 237 -9.40 -5.47 16.19
CA LEU A 237 -9.23 -5.80 14.76
C LEU A 237 -8.45 -7.10 14.53
N GLN A 238 -7.91 -7.67 15.61
CA GLN A 238 -7.09 -8.88 15.55
C GLN A 238 -8.00 -10.11 15.48
N SER A 239 -7.75 -10.93 14.48
CA SER A 239 -8.34 -12.29 14.42
C SER A 239 -7.83 -13.12 15.60
N HIS A 240 -8.75 -13.82 16.27
CA HIS A 240 -8.45 -14.95 17.10
C HIS A 240 -8.32 -16.19 16.23
#